data_1b41c4b6da85938277dc17429785ee04
#
_entry.id   1b41c4b6da85938277dc17429785ee04
#
_cell.length_a   1.000
_cell.length_b   1.000
_cell.length_c   1.000
_cell.angle_alpha   90.00
_cell.angle_beta   90.00
_cell.angle_gamma   90.00
#
_symmetry.space_group_name_H-M   'P 1'
#
loop_
_entity.id
_entity.type
_entity.pdbx_description
1 polymer ?
#
loop_
_entity_poly.entity_id
_entity_poly.type
_entity_poly.pdbx_seq_one_letter_code
_entity_poly.pdbx_strand_id
1 'polypeptide(L)'
;MKLGVFTPVFGTLKLDEVLVKVRRLEHVQALELGTGGWPGSDHIDLSALLDKKPCVAEYRQKIADAGLSISALSCHSNPLHPDAATARAADDVFRKSVRLAEQLEVPVVVTFSGCPGDSEGATRPNWVTAPWPPEFLDILDWQWEKKAIPYWQDAAQFAGDHGVKVALEAHPGFIVYNVDSALRLRKAVGPNLGVNFDPSHLFWQGVDVPAAIRALGDAIFHFHAKDVAIDPHNVAVNGVIDTKTYRRMAERSWLFRSVGWGHDELEWKRIVSALRLSGYDYVMSIEHEDALASVDEGLQAAVDMLSRVILTEPPVQAWWT
;
A
#
# COMPACT_ATOMS: atom_id res chain seq x y z
N MET A 1 -3.67 -12.56 -12.49
CA MET A 1 -3.90 -11.45 -11.53
C MET A 1 -5.35 -11.04 -11.54
N LYS A 2 -5.85 -10.38 -10.49
CA LYS A 2 -7.22 -9.86 -10.36
C LYS A 2 -7.19 -8.34 -10.17
N LEU A 3 -8.26 -7.65 -10.54
CA LEU A 3 -8.46 -6.25 -10.14
C LEU A 3 -9.17 -6.18 -8.80
N GLY A 4 -8.72 -5.26 -7.96
CA GLY A 4 -9.35 -4.91 -6.70
C GLY A 4 -9.55 -3.41 -6.57
N VAL A 5 -10.25 -3.00 -5.51
CA VAL A 5 -10.42 -1.59 -5.14
C VAL A 5 -10.14 -1.43 -3.65
N PHE A 6 -9.38 -0.40 -3.29
CA PHE A 6 -9.16 0.01 -1.91
C PHE A 6 -10.32 0.87 -1.43
N THR A 7 -11.02 0.40 -0.41
CA THR A 7 -12.34 0.90 -0.04
C THR A 7 -12.42 2.30 0.59
N PRO A 8 -11.36 2.90 1.19
CA PRO A 8 -11.45 4.26 1.74
C PRO A 8 -11.95 5.32 0.74
N VAL A 9 -11.77 5.08 -0.56
CA VAL A 9 -12.28 5.96 -1.62
C VAL A 9 -13.80 6.18 -1.55
N PHE A 10 -14.54 5.25 -0.98
CA PHE A 10 -16.00 5.33 -0.83
C PHE A 10 -16.45 6.13 0.39
N GLY A 11 -15.51 6.59 1.22
CA GLY A 11 -15.78 7.39 2.40
C GLY A 11 -16.77 6.71 3.35
N THR A 12 -17.77 7.44 3.78
CA THR A 12 -18.74 7.01 4.80
C THR A 12 -19.92 6.19 4.26
N LEU A 13 -19.89 5.71 3.02
CA LEU A 13 -20.89 4.77 2.51
C LEU A 13 -20.86 3.48 3.35
N LYS A 14 -22.04 2.89 3.56
CA LYS A 14 -22.11 1.59 4.23
C LYS A 14 -21.59 0.50 3.31
N LEU A 15 -21.07 -0.60 3.89
CA LEU A 15 -20.54 -1.73 3.11
C LEU A 15 -21.50 -2.20 2.01
N ASP A 16 -22.81 -2.29 2.29
CA ASP A 16 -23.80 -2.72 1.30
C ASP A 16 -23.87 -1.78 0.08
N GLU A 17 -23.74 -0.47 0.31
CA GLU A 17 -23.68 0.53 -0.75
C GLU A 17 -22.38 0.44 -1.55
N VAL A 18 -21.26 0.18 -0.87
CA VAL A 18 -19.95 -0.09 -1.51
C VAL A 18 -20.03 -1.31 -2.40
N LEU A 19 -20.59 -2.42 -1.91
CA LEU A 19 -20.75 -3.64 -2.71
C LEU A 19 -21.60 -3.40 -3.96
N VAL A 20 -22.69 -2.62 -3.86
CA VAL A 20 -23.51 -2.23 -5.01
C VAL A 20 -22.71 -1.40 -6.02
N LYS A 21 -21.90 -0.43 -5.55
CA LYS A 21 -21.07 0.40 -6.44
C LYS A 21 -19.98 -0.44 -7.13
N VAL A 22 -19.25 -1.25 -6.38
CA VAL A 22 -18.14 -2.05 -6.92
C VAL A 22 -18.63 -3.08 -7.94
N ARG A 23 -19.80 -3.67 -7.73
CA ARG A 23 -20.41 -4.59 -8.72
C ARG A 23 -20.73 -3.95 -10.07
N ARG A 24 -20.80 -2.63 -10.16
CA ARG A 24 -20.98 -1.89 -11.43
C ARG A 24 -19.66 -1.66 -12.16
N LEU A 25 -18.54 -1.78 -11.46
CA LEU A 25 -17.20 -1.72 -12.03
C LEU A 25 -16.87 -3.11 -12.59
N GLU A 26 -17.08 -3.30 -13.88
CA GLU A 26 -16.78 -4.56 -14.55
C GLU A 26 -15.33 -4.96 -14.32
N HIS A 27 -15.04 -6.25 -14.23
CA HIS A 27 -13.70 -6.84 -13.98
C HIS A 27 -13.15 -6.69 -12.56
N VAL A 28 -13.75 -5.92 -11.66
CA VAL A 28 -13.32 -5.87 -10.26
C VAL A 28 -13.76 -7.13 -9.52
N GLN A 29 -12.81 -7.81 -8.87
CA GLN A 29 -12.99 -9.12 -8.24
C GLN A 29 -12.59 -9.15 -6.76
N ALA A 30 -11.99 -8.06 -6.26
CA ALA A 30 -11.50 -8.01 -4.89
C ALA A 30 -11.70 -6.64 -4.24
N LEU A 31 -11.78 -6.65 -2.91
CA LEU A 31 -11.74 -5.47 -2.05
C LEU A 31 -10.51 -5.53 -1.17
N GLU A 32 -9.88 -4.40 -1.01
CA GLU A 32 -8.96 -4.13 0.08
C GLU A 32 -9.67 -3.25 1.10
N LEU A 33 -9.69 -3.67 2.36
CA LEU A 33 -10.51 -3.04 3.40
C LEU A 33 -9.64 -2.26 4.39
N GLY A 34 -9.95 -0.98 4.58
CA GLY A 34 -9.40 -0.20 5.67
C GLY A 34 -9.88 -0.72 7.03
N THR A 35 -8.95 -0.99 7.95
CA THR A 35 -9.24 -1.50 9.30
C THR A 35 -8.84 -0.54 10.41
N GLY A 36 -8.35 0.63 10.08
CA GLY A 36 -7.94 1.69 10.99
C GLY A 36 -6.72 2.45 10.48
N GLY A 37 -6.17 3.33 11.31
CA GLY A 37 -5.12 4.24 10.89
C GLY A 37 -5.59 5.26 9.85
N TRP A 38 -4.74 5.56 8.86
CA TRP A 38 -5.06 6.49 7.78
C TRP A 38 -6.28 6.08 6.93
N PRO A 39 -6.43 4.79 6.53
CA PRO A 39 -7.58 4.34 5.75
C PRO A 39 -8.93 4.43 6.47
N GLY A 40 -8.93 4.59 7.79
CA GLY A 40 -10.16 4.46 8.57
C GLY A 40 -10.68 3.01 8.61
N SER A 41 -11.90 2.84 9.11
CA SER A 41 -12.57 1.53 9.23
C SER A 41 -14.07 1.62 8.91
N ASP A 42 -14.46 2.52 8.01
CA ASP A 42 -15.89 2.81 7.73
C ASP A 42 -16.67 1.60 7.19
N HIS A 43 -15.97 0.64 6.58
CA HIS A 43 -16.59 -0.53 5.96
C HIS A 43 -16.44 -1.81 6.78
N ILE A 44 -15.73 -1.77 7.93
CA ILE A 44 -15.46 -2.93 8.77
C ILE A 44 -15.36 -2.52 10.25
N ASP A 45 -16.16 -3.12 11.10
CA ASP A 45 -16.03 -2.94 12.55
C ASP A 45 -15.06 -3.99 13.10
N LEU A 46 -13.78 -3.59 13.19
CA LEU A 46 -12.68 -4.44 13.63
C LEU A 46 -12.93 -5.06 15.02
N SER A 47 -13.43 -4.28 15.97
CA SER A 47 -13.65 -4.74 17.35
C SER A 47 -14.86 -5.68 17.44
N ALA A 48 -15.97 -5.31 16.81
CA ALA A 48 -17.17 -6.14 16.83
C ALA A 48 -16.97 -7.51 16.15
N LEU A 49 -16.17 -7.55 15.07
CA LEU A 49 -15.86 -8.80 14.39
C LEU A 49 -14.93 -9.69 15.20
N LEU A 50 -13.90 -9.13 15.85
CA LEU A 50 -13.00 -9.92 16.70
C LEU A 50 -13.69 -10.54 17.91
N ASP A 51 -14.70 -9.86 18.46
CA ASP A 51 -15.43 -10.33 19.64
C ASP A 51 -16.44 -11.45 19.32
N LYS A 52 -16.88 -11.59 18.07
CA LYS A 52 -18.00 -12.48 17.66
C LYS A 52 -17.65 -13.28 16.41
N LYS A 53 -17.02 -14.44 16.56
CA LYS A 53 -16.68 -15.34 15.45
C LYS A 53 -17.81 -15.61 14.42
N PRO A 54 -19.09 -15.82 14.79
CA PRO A 54 -20.14 -15.99 13.80
C PRO A 54 -20.29 -14.80 12.84
N CYS A 55 -20.09 -13.58 13.34
CA CYS A 55 -20.19 -12.37 12.52
C CYS A 55 -19.07 -12.30 11.46
N VAL A 56 -17.90 -12.90 11.71
CA VAL A 56 -16.80 -12.95 10.73
C VAL A 56 -17.20 -13.78 9.50
N ALA A 57 -17.80 -14.94 9.72
CA ALA A 57 -18.27 -15.79 8.62
C ALA A 57 -19.39 -15.10 7.81
N GLU A 58 -20.33 -14.45 8.49
CA GLU A 58 -21.40 -13.69 7.84
C GLU A 58 -20.86 -12.50 7.04
N TYR A 59 -19.87 -11.78 7.58
CA TYR A 59 -19.21 -10.67 6.90
C TYR A 59 -18.48 -11.13 5.63
N ARG A 60 -17.71 -12.21 5.74
CA ARG A 60 -17.02 -12.82 4.59
C ARG A 60 -18.00 -13.30 3.54
N GLN A 61 -19.09 -13.97 3.95
CA GLN A 61 -20.12 -14.48 3.06
C GLN A 61 -20.82 -13.34 2.32
N LYS A 62 -21.14 -12.24 2.98
CA LYS A 62 -21.74 -11.05 2.36
C LYS A 62 -20.88 -10.52 1.18
N ILE A 63 -19.57 -10.47 1.35
CA ILE A 63 -18.64 -10.04 0.28
C ILE A 63 -18.59 -11.09 -0.84
N ALA A 64 -18.55 -12.37 -0.48
CA ALA A 64 -18.56 -13.46 -1.45
C ALA A 64 -19.86 -13.52 -2.26
N ASP A 65 -21.02 -13.27 -1.65
CA ASP A 65 -22.33 -13.19 -2.32
C ASP A 65 -22.39 -12.04 -3.34
N ALA A 66 -21.57 -11.00 -3.16
CA ALA A 66 -21.39 -9.94 -4.13
C ALA A 66 -20.43 -10.33 -5.28
N GLY A 67 -19.89 -11.55 -5.30
CA GLY A 67 -18.91 -12.02 -6.29
C GLY A 67 -17.49 -11.49 -6.05
N LEU A 68 -17.19 -11.01 -4.84
CA LEU A 68 -15.92 -10.37 -4.48
C LEU A 68 -15.16 -11.21 -3.45
N SER A 69 -13.83 -11.05 -3.43
CA SER A 69 -12.94 -11.56 -2.38
C SER A 69 -12.30 -10.41 -1.62
N ILE A 70 -11.76 -10.68 -0.41
CA ILE A 70 -10.94 -9.70 0.32
C ILE A 70 -9.48 -9.96 -0.04
N SER A 71 -8.77 -8.94 -0.58
CA SER A 71 -7.35 -9.07 -0.95
C SER A 71 -6.42 -8.77 0.22
N ALA A 72 -6.71 -7.76 0.99
CA ALA A 72 -5.91 -7.34 2.12
C ALA A 72 -6.74 -6.60 3.16
N LEU A 73 -6.25 -6.54 4.39
CA LEU A 73 -6.66 -5.59 5.41
C LEU A 73 -5.60 -4.52 5.56
N SER A 74 -6.01 -3.25 5.54
CA SER A 74 -5.09 -2.12 5.48
C SER A 74 -5.25 -1.18 6.67
N CYS A 75 -4.15 -0.99 7.40
CA CYS A 75 -4.11 -0.19 8.64
C CYS A 75 -2.93 0.80 8.66
N HIS A 76 -2.70 1.47 7.53
CA HIS A 76 -1.62 2.42 7.35
C HIS A 76 -1.52 3.40 8.52
N SER A 77 -0.43 3.31 9.29
CA SER A 77 -0.22 4.10 10.50
C SER A 77 1.27 4.21 10.84
N ASN A 78 1.59 4.92 11.91
CA ASN A 78 2.99 5.07 12.35
C ASN A 78 3.24 4.35 13.70
N PRO A 79 3.56 3.06 13.70
CA PRO A 79 3.87 2.33 14.94
C PRO A 79 5.20 2.74 15.58
N LEU A 80 6.04 3.50 14.85
CA LEU A 80 7.31 4.04 15.34
C LEU A 80 7.21 5.51 15.77
N HIS A 81 6.00 6.05 15.87
CA HIS A 81 5.80 7.45 16.22
C HIS A 81 6.46 7.78 17.57
N PRO A 82 7.20 8.93 17.69
CA PRO A 82 7.86 9.30 18.95
C PRO A 82 6.88 9.49 20.12
N ASP A 83 5.66 9.97 19.85
CA ASP A 83 4.61 9.95 20.86
C ASP A 83 4.15 8.52 21.13
N ALA A 84 4.38 8.06 22.35
CA ALA A 84 4.12 6.68 22.75
C ALA A 84 2.63 6.28 22.72
N ALA A 85 1.69 7.23 22.85
CA ALA A 85 0.27 6.92 22.77
C ALA A 85 -0.13 6.66 21.31
N THR A 86 0.37 7.48 20.39
CA THR A 86 0.20 7.31 18.94
C THR A 86 0.79 5.99 18.46
N ALA A 87 2.02 5.68 18.88
CA ALA A 87 2.69 4.42 18.52
C ALA A 87 1.91 3.19 19.01
N ARG A 88 1.47 3.18 20.28
CA ARG A 88 0.67 2.10 20.83
C ARG A 88 -0.67 1.93 20.13
N ALA A 89 -1.36 3.01 19.81
CA ALA A 89 -2.61 2.95 19.05
C ALA A 89 -2.41 2.34 17.66
N ALA A 90 -1.32 2.68 16.97
CA ALA A 90 -0.96 2.11 15.69
C ALA A 90 -0.65 0.60 15.78
N ASP A 91 0.14 0.18 16.79
CA ASP A 91 0.44 -1.23 17.04
C ASP A 91 -0.82 -2.05 17.41
N ASP A 92 -1.71 -1.50 18.24
CA ASP A 92 -2.96 -2.15 18.62
C ASP A 92 -3.86 -2.43 17.40
N VAL A 93 -4.00 -1.44 16.53
CA VAL A 93 -4.76 -1.59 15.28
C VAL A 93 -4.11 -2.62 14.36
N PHE A 94 -2.79 -2.59 14.21
CA PHE A 94 -2.05 -3.57 13.41
C PHE A 94 -2.29 -4.99 13.93
N ARG A 95 -2.08 -5.24 15.23
CA ARG A 95 -2.27 -6.57 15.81
C ARG A 95 -3.71 -7.06 15.75
N LYS A 96 -4.69 -6.17 15.91
CA LYS A 96 -6.11 -6.49 15.70
C LYS A 96 -6.40 -6.83 14.25
N SER A 97 -5.83 -6.09 13.30
CA SER A 97 -5.97 -6.36 11.85
C SER A 97 -5.39 -7.71 11.47
N VAL A 98 -4.23 -8.10 12.03
CA VAL A 98 -3.62 -9.42 11.83
C VAL A 98 -4.55 -10.54 12.34
N ARG A 99 -5.08 -10.42 13.56
CA ARG A 99 -6.01 -11.43 14.10
C ARG A 99 -7.30 -11.54 13.29
N LEU A 100 -7.80 -10.42 12.80
CA LEU A 100 -8.99 -10.44 11.94
C LEU A 100 -8.68 -11.00 10.55
N ALA A 101 -7.50 -10.73 10.00
CA ALA A 101 -7.04 -11.31 8.74
C ALA A 101 -6.98 -12.84 8.81
N GLU A 102 -6.45 -13.41 9.90
CA GLU A 102 -6.48 -14.84 10.16
C GLU A 102 -7.92 -15.39 10.15
N GLN A 103 -8.85 -14.75 10.87
CA GLN A 103 -10.24 -15.21 10.97
C GLN A 103 -11.00 -15.07 9.64
N LEU A 104 -10.69 -14.05 8.83
CA LEU A 104 -11.28 -13.83 7.51
C LEU A 104 -10.57 -14.63 6.40
N GLU A 105 -9.49 -15.35 6.73
CA GLU A 105 -8.63 -16.05 5.79
C GLU A 105 -8.02 -15.08 4.73
N VAL A 106 -7.70 -13.85 5.15
CA VAL A 106 -7.04 -12.84 4.34
C VAL A 106 -5.52 -12.97 4.51
N PRO A 107 -4.75 -13.19 3.43
CA PRO A 107 -3.34 -13.56 3.56
C PRO A 107 -2.40 -12.40 3.90
N VAL A 108 -2.86 -11.14 3.79
CA VAL A 108 -1.99 -9.96 3.83
C VAL A 108 -2.60 -8.85 4.67
N VAL A 109 -1.78 -8.25 5.53
CA VAL A 109 -2.04 -6.96 6.16
C VAL A 109 -1.10 -5.92 5.59
N VAL A 110 -1.66 -4.80 5.12
CA VAL A 110 -0.92 -3.67 4.54
C VAL A 110 -0.80 -2.55 5.56
N THR A 111 0.38 -1.94 5.67
CA THR A 111 0.61 -0.78 6.56
C THR A 111 1.85 0.01 6.14
N PHE A 112 2.14 1.14 6.81
CA PHE A 112 3.40 1.86 6.67
C PHE A 112 4.48 1.32 7.62
N SER A 113 5.74 1.52 7.23
CA SER A 113 6.89 1.11 8.05
C SER A 113 7.06 1.90 9.35
N GLY A 114 6.40 3.04 9.44
CA GLY A 114 6.61 4.00 10.53
C GLY A 114 7.76 4.96 10.27
N CYS A 115 7.78 6.05 11.02
CA CYS A 115 8.85 7.06 11.03
C CYS A 115 9.14 7.46 12.48
N PRO A 116 10.32 7.11 13.04
CA PRO A 116 10.72 7.54 14.37
C PRO A 116 11.05 9.04 14.42
N GLY A 117 11.34 9.54 15.62
CA GLY A 117 11.98 10.84 15.81
C GLY A 117 13.48 10.81 15.53
N ASP A 118 14.16 11.87 15.93
CA ASP A 118 15.62 12.00 15.85
C ASP A 118 16.36 11.48 17.11
N SER A 119 15.64 11.23 18.19
CA SER A 119 16.18 10.86 19.50
C SER A 119 15.10 10.25 20.41
N GLU A 120 15.51 9.71 21.57
CA GLU A 120 14.57 9.19 22.58
C GLU A 120 13.62 10.26 23.16
N GLY A 121 14.02 11.53 23.15
CA GLY A 121 13.23 12.65 23.63
C GLY A 121 12.35 13.31 22.57
N ALA A 122 12.37 12.83 21.34
CA ALA A 122 11.59 13.39 20.25
C ALA A 122 10.07 13.27 20.48
N THR A 123 9.32 14.25 20.03
CA THR A 123 7.84 14.27 20.08
C THR A 123 7.20 14.25 18.69
N ARG A 124 8.00 14.37 17.64
CA ARG A 124 7.57 14.42 16.23
C ARG A 124 8.43 13.47 15.39
N PRO A 125 7.86 12.87 14.33
CA PRO A 125 8.64 12.08 13.38
C PRO A 125 9.71 12.94 12.70
N ASN A 126 10.83 12.30 12.35
CA ASN A 126 11.92 12.90 11.59
C ASN A 126 12.27 11.99 10.40
N TRP A 127 11.90 12.38 9.21
CA TRP A 127 12.25 11.65 8.00
C TRP A 127 13.57 12.17 7.43
N VAL A 128 14.62 11.36 7.52
CA VAL A 128 15.95 11.69 6.97
C VAL A 128 15.95 11.46 5.47
N THR A 129 16.18 12.53 4.70
CA THR A 129 16.12 12.51 3.21
C THR A 129 17.46 12.78 2.54
N ALA A 130 18.48 13.14 3.32
CA ALA A 130 19.81 13.46 2.80
C ALA A 130 20.90 13.01 3.78
N PRO A 131 22.10 12.62 3.29
CA PRO A 131 23.19 12.11 4.13
C PRO A 131 24.03 13.21 4.80
N TRP A 132 23.71 14.45 4.57
CA TRP A 132 24.46 15.59 5.08
C TRP A 132 23.51 16.68 5.61
N PRO A 133 23.79 17.30 6.75
CA PRO A 133 24.94 17.17 7.66
C PRO A 133 25.15 15.75 8.23
N PRO A 134 26.40 15.40 8.66
CA PRO A 134 26.73 14.03 9.11
C PRO A 134 25.83 13.49 10.22
N GLU A 135 25.32 14.33 11.12
CA GLU A 135 24.40 13.94 12.18
C GLU A 135 23.10 13.31 11.65
N PHE A 136 22.73 13.53 10.39
CA PHE A 136 21.57 12.87 9.79
C PHE A 136 21.79 11.37 9.60
N LEU A 137 23.03 10.95 9.36
CA LEU A 137 23.38 9.53 9.28
C LEU A 137 23.34 8.87 10.67
N ASP A 138 23.78 9.57 11.71
CA ASP A 138 23.71 9.07 13.10
C ASP A 138 22.25 8.89 13.53
N ILE A 139 21.36 9.86 13.17
CA ILE A 139 19.91 9.76 13.39
C ILE A 139 19.36 8.55 12.63
N LEU A 140 19.70 8.42 11.36
CA LEU A 140 19.20 7.33 10.51
C LEU A 140 19.60 5.95 11.04
N ASP A 141 20.86 5.78 11.46
CA ASP A 141 21.36 4.53 12.04
C ASP A 141 20.62 4.21 13.35
N TRP A 142 20.41 5.19 14.22
CA TRP A 142 19.62 5.02 15.42
C TRP A 142 18.16 4.64 15.12
N GLN A 143 17.52 5.27 14.14
CA GLN A 143 16.16 4.96 13.71
C GLN A 143 16.03 3.51 13.23
N TRP A 144 17.02 3.03 12.45
CA TRP A 144 17.03 1.66 11.97
C TRP A 144 17.32 0.64 13.08
N GLU A 145 18.43 0.81 13.79
CA GLU A 145 18.95 -0.21 14.71
C GLU A 145 18.20 -0.25 16.05
N LYS A 146 17.65 0.89 16.52
CA LYS A 146 17.01 0.99 17.83
C LYS A 146 15.48 1.02 17.75
N LYS A 147 14.88 1.35 16.60
CA LYS A 147 13.44 1.50 16.46
C LYS A 147 12.85 0.55 15.40
N ALA A 148 13.22 0.68 14.14
CA ALA A 148 12.56 -0.02 13.06
C ALA A 148 12.80 -1.53 13.08
N ILE A 149 14.05 -1.96 13.11
CA ILE A 149 14.40 -3.40 13.07
C ILE A 149 13.80 -4.15 14.26
N PRO A 150 14.00 -3.72 15.53
CA PRO A 150 13.43 -4.44 16.67
C PRO A 150 11.91 -4.51 16.65
N TYR A 151 11.23 -3.43 16.28
CA TYR A 151 9.78 -3.43 16.19
C TYR A 151 9.27 -4.41 15.12
N TRP A 152 9.83 -4.35 13.92
CA TRP A 152 9.35 -5.18 12.82
C TRP A 152 9.75 -6.65 12.95
N GLN A 153 10.82 -6.98 13.69
CA GLN A 153 11.12 -8.36 14.05
C GLN A 153 9.99 -8.97 14.89
N ASP A 154 9.53 -8.27 15.92
CA ASP A 154 8.42 -8.71 16.76
C ASP A 154 7.07 -8.71 15.99
N ALA A 155 6.76 -7.62 15.30
CA ALA A 155 5.49 -7.46 14.59
C ALA A 155 5.32 -8.46 13.42
N ALA A 156 6.38 -8.72 12.66
CA ALA A 156 6.34 -9.70 11.55
C ALA A 156 6.32 -11.14 12.06
N GLN A 157 6.99 -11.43 13.19
CA GLN A 157 6.87 -12.74 13.85
C GLN A 157 5.44 -12.97 14.33
N PHE A 158 4.85 -11.98 15.00
CA PHE A 158 3.45 -12.06 15.43
C PHE A 158 2.50 -12.32 14.26
N ALA A 159 2.65 -11.61 13.14
CA ALA A 159 1.84 -11.84 11.96
C ALA A 159 2.06 -13.24 11.36
N GLY A 160 3.31 -13.71 11.33
CA GLY A 160 3.67 -15.06 10.89
C GLY A 160 3.04 -16.17 11.72
N ASP A 161 2.97 -16.01 13.05
CA ASP A 161 2.32 -16.94 13.98
C ASP A 161 0.80 -17.07 13.71
N HIS A 162 0.20 -16.04 13.09
CA HIS A 162 -1.20 -16.04 12.62
C HIS A 162 -1.35 -16.43 11.13
N GLY A 163 -0.27 -16.85 10.45
CA GLY A 163 -0.31 -17.19 9.03
C GLY A 163 -0.52 -15.99 8.09
N VAL A 164 -0.30 -14.77 8.56
CA VAL A 164 -0.54 -13.52 7.83
C VAL A 164 0.78 -12.88 7.43
N LYS A 165 0.91 -12.46 6.17
CA LYS A 165 2.05 -11.68 5.67
C LYS A 165 1.88 -10.20 5.95
N VAL A 166 3.00 -9.51 6.21
CA VAL A 166 3.04 -8.06 6.36
C VAL A 166 3.55 -7.43 5.08
N ALA A 167 2.75 -6.59 4.46
CA ALA A 167 3.11 -5.82 3.27
C ALA A 167 3.29 -4.34 3.64
N LEU A 168 4.53 -3.86 3.65
CA LEU A 168 4.81 -2.45 3.91
C LEU A 168 4.70 -1.64 2.63
N GLU A 169 3.92 -0.59 2.65
CA GLU A 169 3.95 0.38 1.56
C GLU A 169 5.19 1.25 1.65
N ALA A 170 5.99 1.24 0.57
CA ALA A 170 7.13 2.13 0.43
C ALA A 170 6.66 3.56 0.15
N HIS A 171 6.61 4.39 1.19
CA HIS A 171 5.97 5.70 1.14
C HIS A 171 6.92 6.81 1.65
N PRO A 172 7.08 7.94 0.93
CA PRO A 172 7.81 9.10 1.42
C PRO A 172 7.28 9.60 2.78
N GLY A 173 8.18 9.98 3.67
CA GLY A 173 7.82 10.35 5.05
C GLY A 173 7.91 9.18 6.04
N PHE A 174 8.23 7.97 5.56
CA PHE A 174 8.44 6.78 6.37
C PHE A 174 9.85 6.21 6.15
N ILE A 175 10.31 5.33 7.06
CA ILE A 175 11.67 4.80 7.00
C ILE A 175 11.88 3.87 5.80
N VAL A 176 10.81 3.20 5.33
CA VAL A 176 10.80 2.46 4.06
C VAL A 176 10.09 3.32 3.02
N TYR A 177 10.83 3.80 2.03
CA TYR A 177 10.33 4.71 0.99
C TYR A 177 10.81 4.38 -0.42
N ASN A 178 11.67 3.37 -0.57
CA ASN A 178 12.19 2.88 -1.85
C ASN A 178 12.61 1.41 -1.75
N VAL A 179 13.09 0.85 -2.85
CA VAL A 179 13.49 -0.57 -2.95
C VAL A 179 14.61 -0.92 -1.97
N ASP A 180 15.64 -0.08 -1.86
CA ASP A 180 16.79 -0.34 -0.99
C ASP A 180 16.37 -0.43 0.48
N SER A 181 15.62 0.55 0.97
CA SER A 181 15.12 0.56 2.34
C SER A 181 14.16 -0.60 2.63
N ALA A 182 13.33 -1.01 1.65
CA ALA A 182 12.45 -2.17 1.78
C ALA A 182 13.24 -3.47 1.91
N LEU A 183 14.24 -3.69 1.05
CA LEU A 183 15.08 -4.87 1.09
C LEU A 183 15.99 -4.90 2.33
N ARG A 184 16.48 -3.73 2.79
CA ARG A 184 17.22 -3.62 4.07
C ARG A 184 16.37 -4.15 5.22
N LEU A 185 15.13 -3.68 5.34
CA LEU A 185 14.26 -4.11 6.44
C LEU A 185 13.90 -5.59 6.33
N ARG A 186 13.49 -6.06 5.14
CA ARG A 186 13.18 -7.48 4.89
C ARG A 186 14.36 -8.39 5.24
N LYS A 187 15.58 -8.01 4.87
CA LYS A 187 16.79 -8.77 5.21
C LYS A 187 17.00 -8.89 6.72
N ALA A 188 16.71 -7.85 7.49
CA ALA A 188 16.88 -7.84 8.94
C ALA A 188 15.74 -8.56 9.69
N VAL A 189 14.54 -8.57 9.14
CA VAL A 189 13.33 -9.08 9.80
C VAL A 189 12.99 -10.51 9.36
N GLY A 190 13.09 -10.80 8.07
CA GLY A 190 12.77 -12.13 7.52
C GLY A 190 11.69 -12.11 6.44
N PRO A 191 11.39 -13.29 5.85
CA PRO A 191 10.58 -13.42 4.64
C PRO A 191 9.09 -13.13 4.85
N ASN A 192 8.58 -13.07 6.08
CA ASN A 192 7.17 -12.75 6.35
C ASN A 192 6.86 -11.25 6.21
N LEU A 193 7.91 -10.41 6.09
CA LEU A 193 7.78 -8.99 5.79
C LEU A 193 8.11 -8.75 4.32
N GLY A 194 7.22 -8.08 3.60
CA GLY A 194 7.37 -7.72 2.20
C GLY A 194 6.78 -6.35 1.92
N VAL A 195 6.37 -6.13 0.69
CA VAL A 195 5.97 -4.82 0.18
C VAL A 195 4.55 -4.86 -0.37
N ASN A 196 3.74 -3.87 -0.01
CA ASN A 196 2.67 -3.39 -0.86
C ASN A 196 3.30 -2.40 -1.84
N PHE A 197 3.36 -2.78 -3.10
CA PHE A 197 4.05 -1.99 -4.11
C PHE A 197 3.11 -0.94 -4.68
N ASP A 198 3.35 0.33 -4.36
CA ASP A 198 2.67 1.48 -4.96
C ASP A 198 3.65 2.22 -5.89
N PRO A 199 3.46 2.15 -7.21
CA PRO A 199 4.33 2.80 -8.18
C PRO A 199 4.26 4.34 -8.10
N SER A 200 3.14 4.90 -7.66
CA SER A 200 2.94 6.34 -7.64
C SER A 200 3.95 7.07 -6.76
N HIS A 201 4.39 6.43 -5.68
CA HIS A 201 5.42 6.98 -4.79
C HIS A 201 6.84 6.86 -5.34
N LEU A 202 7.06 5.99 -6.31
CA LEU A 202 8.38 5.72 -6.89
C LEU A 202 8.63 6.47 -8.19
N PHE A 203 7.63 6.64 -9.03
CA PHE A 203 7.74 7.33 -10.31
C PHE A 203 8.33 8.74 -10.18
N TRP A 204 7.80 9.57 -9.28
CA TRP A 204 8.27 10.93 -9.10
C TRP A 204 9.68 11.01 -8.48
N GLN A 205 10.15 9.94 -7.83
CA GLN A 205 11.53 9.81 -7.35
C GLN A 205 12.51 9.46 -8.49
N GLY A 206 12.02 9.26 -9.73
CA GLY A 206 12.83 8.88 -10.87
C GLY A 206 13.17 7.39 -10.94
N VAL A 207 12.41 6.55 -10.26
CA VAL A 207 12.59 5.09 -10.25
C VAL A 207 11.97 4.50 -11.51
N ASP A 208 12.70 3.63 -12.20
CA ASP A 208 12.16 2.73 -13.23
C ASP A 208 11.32 1.63 -12.53
N VAL A 209 10.00 1.73 -12.63
CA VAL A 209 9.07 0.88 -11.88
C VAL A 209 9.19 -0.60 -12.28
N PRO A 210 9.26 -0.99 -13.56
CA PRO A 210 9.56 -2.37 -13.95
C PRO A 210 10.87 -2.92 -13.36
N ALA A 211 11.93 -2.11 -13.31
CA ALA A 211 13.19 -2.53 -12.70
C ALA A 211 13.07 -2.70 -11.17
N ALA A 212 12.35 -1.80 -10.50
CA ALA A 212 12.06 -1.88 -9.07
C ALA A 212 11.29 -3.16 -8.72
N ILE A 213 10.26 -3.51 -9.49
CA ILE A 213 9.47 -4.73 -9.33
C ILE A 213 10.38 -5.97 -9.45
N ARG A 214 11.26 -6.00 -10.45
CA ARG A 214 12.21 -7.11 -10.63
C ARG A 214 13.22 -7.22 -9.50
N ALA A 215 13.69 -6.09 -8.95
CA ALA A 215 14.61 -6.06 -7.82
C ALA A 215 13.96 -6.56 -6.52
N LEU A 216 12.69 -6.26 -6.30
CA LEU A 216 11.92 -6.74 -5.14
C LEU A 216 11.55 -8.23 -5.25
N GLY A 217 11.27 -8.71 -6.47
CA GLY A 217 10.97 -10.12 -6.72
C GLY A 217 9.83 -10.66 -5.84
N ASP A 218 10.11 -11.70 -5.07
CA ASP A 218 9.17 -12.38 -4.16
C ASP A 218 8.79 -11.55 -2.91
N ALA A 219 9.38 -10.39 -2.74
CA ALA A 219 9.03 -9.47 -1.64
C ALA A 219 7.70 -8.74 -1.89
N ILE A 220 7.15 -8.72 -3.10
CA ILE A 220 5.88 -8.07 -3.40
C ILE A 220 4.73 -8.99 -2.97
N PHE A 221 4.00 -8.59 -1.93
CA PHE A 221 2.87 -9.35 -1.39
C PHE A 221 1.52 -8.78 -1.81
N HIS A 222 1.47 -7.48 -2.07
CA HIS A 222 0.30 -6.76 -2.54
C HIS A 222 0.72 -5.63 -3.48
N PHE A 223 -0.22 -5.08 -4.24
CA PHE A 223 0.07 -4.04 -5.23
C PHE A 223 -1.04 -3.00 -5.25
N HIS A 224 -0.69 -1.73 -5.07
CA HIS A 224 -1.58 -0.61 -5.31
C HIS A 224 -1.45 -0.12 -6.75
N ALA A 225 -2.56 -0.15 -7.48
CA ALA A 225 -2.64 0.48 -8.79
C ALA A 225 -3.04 1.95 -8.60
N LYS A 226 -2.03 2.78 -8.42
CA LYS A 226 -2.13 4.23 -8.32
C LYS A 226 -1.11 4.89 -9.24
N ASP A 227 -1.49 5.96 -9.90
CA ASP A 227 -0.66 6.68 -10.86
C ASP A 227 -0.28 8.07 -10.35
N VAL A 228 0.72 8.66 -10.98
CA VAL A 228 1.20 10.01 -10.68
C VAL A 228 1.62 10.71 -11.98
N ALA A 229 1.18 11.93 -12.17
CA ALA A 229 1.68 12.80 -13.24
C ALA A 229 2.74 13.77 -12.69
N ILE A 230 3.89 13.80 -13.33
CA ILE A 230 4.97 14.74 -13.03
C ILE A 230 4.75 15.99 -13.88
N ASP A 231 4.74 17.17 -13.24
CA ASP A 231 4.70 18.45 -13.95
C ASP A 231 6.12 18.86 -14.35
N PRO A 232 6.50 18.76 -15.63
CA PRO A 232 7.87 19.01 -16.07
C PRO A 232 8.29 20.45 -15.88
N HIS A 233 7.35 21.42 -15.92
CA HIS A 233 7.65 22.83 -15.72
C HIS A 233 7.99 23.12 -14.24
N ASN A 234 7.15 22.65 -13.33
CA ASN A 234 7.39 22.84 -11.89
C ASN A 234 8.63 22.08 -11.42
N VAL A 235 8.87 20.87 -11.94
CA VAL A 235 10.08 20.08 -11.63
C VAL A 235 11.34 20.77 -12.16
N ALA A 236 11.31 21.35 -13.36
CA ALA A 236 12.45 22.06 -13.92
C ALA A 236 12.91 23.25 -13.05
N VAL A 237 12.01 23.82 -12.26
CA VAL A 237 12.30 24.96 -11.38
C VAL A 237 12.61 24.51 -9.95
N ASN A 238 11.86 23.56 -9.41
CA ASN A 238 11.86 23.25 -7.97
C ASN A 238 12.34 21.83 -7.63
N GLY A 239 12.57 20.98 -8.62
CA GLY A 239 12.83 19.55 -8.40
C GLY A 239 11.58 18.80 -7.96
N VAL A 240 11.77 17.55 -7.47
CA VAL A 240 10.68 16.62 -7.16
C VAL A 240 10.31 16.55 -5.68
N ILE A 241 11.20 17.01 -4.77
CA ILE A 241 10.90 17.08 -3.33
C ILE A 241 10.02 18.31 -3.11
N ASP A 242 8.73 18.06 -2.89
CA ASP A 242 7.70 19.09 -2.86
C ASP A 242 6.89 19.04 -1.57
N THR A 243 6.95 20.13 -0.79
CA THR A 243 6.22 20.29 0.49
C THR A 243 4.95 21.12 0.35
N LYS A 244 4.58 21.54 -0.87
CA LYS A 244 3.34 22.28 -1.08
C LYS A 244 2.12 21.40 -0.80
N THR A 245 1.11 21.98 -0.15
CA THR A 245 -0.16 21.27 0.10
C THR A 245 -0.81 20.81 -1.22
N TYR A 246 -1.49 19.66 -1.21
CA TYR A 246 -2.24 19.15 -2.35
C TYR A 246 -3.35 20.09 -2.85
N ARG A 247 -3.76 21.10 -2.05
CA ARG A 247 -4.70 22.14 -2.49
C ARG A 247 -4.11 23.11 -3.53
N ARG A 248 -2.77 23.21 -3.62
CA ARG A 248 -2.04 24.05 -4.59
C ARG A 248 -1.65 23.26 -5.83
N MET A 249 -2.59 22.54 -6.42
CA MET A 249 -2.37 21.53 -7.47
C MET A 249 -1.51 22.05 -8.63
N ALA A 250 -1.83 23.22 -9.18
CA ALA A 250 -1.12 23.79 -10.33
C ALA A 250 0.36 24.16 -10.04
N GLU A 251 0.75 24.25 -8.77
CA GLU A 251 2.11 24.64 -8.37
C GLU A 251 2.95 23.46 -7.92
N ARG A 252 2.35 22.25 -7.83
CA ARG A 252 3.05 21.06 -7.37
C ARG A 252 3.92 20.46 -8.47
N SER A 253 5.02 19.86 -8.06
CA SER A 253 5.93 19.14 -8.96
C SER A 253 5.33 17.85 -9.51
N TRP A 254 4.36 17.29 -8.81
CA TRP A 254 3.64 16.08 -9.21
C TRP A 254 2.29 15.99 -8.48
N LEU A 255 1.36 15.26 -9.10
CA LEU A 255 0.02 15.00 -8.56
C LEU A 255 -0.32 13.53 -8.74
N PHE A 256 -0.97 12.94 -7.75
CA PHE A 256 -1.61 11.64 -7.94
C PHE A 256 -2.72 11.74 -8.98
N ARG A 257 -2.82 10.72 -9.82
CA ARG A 257 -3.78 10.66 -10.90
C ARG A 257 -4.43 9.28 -10.98
N SER A 258 -5.61 9.24 -11.55
CA SER A 258 -6.23 7.99 -11.98
C SER A 258 -5.30 7.21 -12.90
N VAL A 259 -5.30 5.88 -12.78
CA VAL A 259 -4.43 5.01 -13.59
C VAL A 259 -4.59 5.31 -15.08
N GLY A 260 -3.46 5.53 -15.75
CA GLY A 260 -3.41 5.90 -17.17
C GLY A 260 -3.40 7.40 -17.46
N TRP A 261 -3.51 8.25 -16.43
CA TRP A 261 -3.43 9.71 -16.57
C TRP A 261 -2.07 10.30 -16.22
N GLY A 262 -1.19 9.50 -15.62
CA GLY A 262 0.22 9.84 -15.40
C GLY A 262 1.13 9.11 -16.37
N HIS A 263 0.89 7.83 -16.54
CA HIS A 263 1.67 6.93 -17.41
C HIS A 263 0.73 6.20 -18.39
N ASP A 264 1.22 5.95 -19.60
CA ASP A 264 0.44 5.36 -20.67
C ASP A 264 0.23 3.84 -20.53
N GLU A 265 -0.58 3.28 -21.41
CA GLU A 265 -0.89 1.85 -21.45
C GLU A 265 0.37 0.98 -21.66
N LEU A 266 1.37 1.49 -22.37
CA LEU A 266 2.62 0.75 -22.59
C LEU A 266 3.39 0.59 -21.29
N GLU A 267 3.46 1.63 -20.47
CA GLU A 267 4.13 1.54 -19.16
C GLU A 267 3.39 0.58 -18.22
N TRP A 268 2.07 0.63 -18.16
CA TRP A 268 1.27 -0.31 -17.36
C TRP A 268 1.41 -1.77 -17.87
N LYS A 269 1.56 -2.00 -19.18
CA LYS A 269 1.91 -3.32 -19.73
C LYS A 269 3.30 -3.80 -19.30
N ARG A 270 4.28 -2.91 -19.21
CA ARG A 270 5.62 -3.22 -18.70
C ARG A 270 5.58 -3.58 -17.21
N ILE A 271 4.80 -2.86 -16.42
CA ILE A 271 4.56 -3.14 -15.00
C ILE A 271 3.95 -4.54 -14.82
N VAL A 272 2.85 -4.83 -15.52
CA VAL A 272 2.19 -6.14 -15.48
C VAL A 272 3.14 -7.27 -15.90
N SER A 273 3.95 -7.04 -16.93
CA SER A 273 4.96 -8.02 -17.39
C SER A 273 6.04 -8.25 -16.33
N ALA A 274 6.51 -7.18 -15.66
CA ALA A 274 7.50 -7.29 -14.60
C ALA A 274 6.95 -8.02 -13.38
N LEU A 275 5.70 -7.76 -12.98
CA LEU A 275 5.01 -8.48 -11.91
C LEU A 275 4.94 -9.97 -12.21
N ARG A 276 4.53 -10.36 -13.43
CA ARG A 276 4.49 -11.76 -13.86
C ARG A 276 5.86 -12.42 -13.82
N LEU A 277 6.89 -11.74 -14.31
CA LEU A 277 8.27 -12.25 -14.30
C LEU A 277 8.82 -12.42 -12.88
N SER A 278 8.33 -11.63 -11.92
CA SER A 278 8.69 -11.73 -10.50
C SER A 278 7.84 -12.76 -9.74
N GLY A 279 6.93 -13.46 -10.43
CA GLY A 279 6.06 -14.46 -9.82
C GLY A 279 4.83 -13.90 -9.12
N TYR A 280 4.57 -12.60 -9.24
CA TYR A 280 3.35 -12.00 -8.66
C TYR A 280 2.14 -12.34 -9.52
N ASP A 281 1.15 -12.97 -8.92
CA ASP A 281 -0.13 -13.32 -9.55
C ASP A 281 -1.30 -13.13 -8.58
N TYR A 282 -1.35 -11.99 -7.92
CA TYR A 282 -2.37 -11.71 -6.91
C TYR A 282 -3.30 -10.57 -7.35
N VAL A 283 -3.54 -9.58 -6.52
CA VAL A 283 -4.49 -8.49 -6.78
C VAL A 283 -3.74 -7.19 -7.09
N MET A 284 -4.17 -6.48 -8.12
CA MET A 284 -3.86 -5.08 -8.36
C MET A 284 -5.01 -4.26 -7.81
N SER A 285 -4.82 -3.67 -6.62
CA SER A 285 -5.83 -2.91 -5.90
C SER A 285 -5.81 -1.45 -6.33
N ILE A 286 -6.87 -0.96 -6.94
CA ILE A 286 -6.97 0.44 -7.35
C ILE A 286 -7.07 1.31 -6.10
N GLU A 287 -6.10 2.19 -5.93
CA GLU A 287 -6.13 3.28 -4.96
C GLU A 287 -6.32 4.60 -5.71
N HIS A 288 -7.44 5.27 -5.44
CA HIS A 288 -7.81 6.50 -6.14
C HIS A 288 -7.61 7.73 -5.24
N GLU A 289 -6.67 8.58 -5.63
CA GLU A 289 -6.35 9.87 -4.98
C GLU A 289 -6.19 11.00 -6.02
N ASP A 290 -7.00 10.98 -7.08
CA ASP A 290 -6.96 11.99 -8.13
C ASP A 290 -7.87 13.19 -7.78
N ALA A 291 -7.26 14.33 -7.49
CA ALA A 291 -8.00 15.56 -7.18
C ALA A 291 -8.59 16.26 -8.43
N LEU A 292 -8.27 15.80 -9.63
CA LEU A 292 -8.77 16.35 -10.91
C LEU A 292 -9.91 15.51 -11.50
N ALA A 293 -10.25 14.37 -10.90
CA ALA A 293 -11.34 13.50 -11.31
C ALA A 293 -12.29 13.24 -10.14
N SER A 294 -13.57 13.03 -10.42
CA SER A 294 -14.48 12.49 -9.41
C SER A 294 -14.11 11.04 -9.10
N VAL A 295 -14.53 10.55 -7.93
CA VAL A 295 -14.30 9.15 -7.53
C VAL A 295 -14.85 8.18 -8.59
N ASP A 296 -16.05 8.41 -9.07
CA ASP A 296 -16.71 7.51 -10.03
C ASP A 296 -16.01 7.55 -11.40
N GLU A 297 -15.60 8.73 -11.91
CA GLU A 297 -14.84 8.85 -13.15
C GLU A 297 -13.45 8.24 -13.05
N GLY A 298 -12.73 8.52 -11.95
CA GLY A 298 -11.37 8.03 -11.77
C GLY A 298 -11.32 6.52 -11.57
N LEU A 299 -12.24 5.94 -10.82
CA LEU A 299 -12.34 4.49 -10.67
C LEU A 299 -12.69 3.81 -12.00
N GLN A 300 -13.66 4.35 -12.77
CA GLN A 300 -14.02 3.79 -14.07
C GLN A 300 -12.83 3.86 -15.03
N ALA A 301 -12.14 5.01 -15.11
CA ALA A 301 -10.95 5.17 -15.95
C ALA A 301 -9.83 4.18 -15.58
N ALA A 302 -9.60 3.97 -14.29
CA ALA A 302 -8.61 3.00 -13.81
C ALA A 302 -8.99 1.56 -14.18
N VAL A 303 -10.25 1.18 -14.02
CA VAL A 303 -10.75 -0.14 -14.42
C VAL A 303 -10.62 -0.33 -15.93
N ASP A 304 -11.03 0.65 -16.73
CA ASP A 304 -10.95 0.59 -18.19
C ASP A 304 -9.51 0.44 -18.68
N MET A 305 -8.57 1.14 -18.06
CA MET A 305 -7.14 1.02 -18.38
C MET A 305 -6.62 -0.36 -17.97
N LEU A 306 -6.79 -0.74 -16.71
CA LEU A 306 -6.21 -1.95 -16.16
C LEU A 306 -6.80 -3.22 -16.78
N SER A 307 -8.09 -3.24 -17.12
CA SER A 307 -8.72 -4.39 -17.78
C SER A 307 -8.10 -4.72 -19.14
N ARG A 308 -7.51 -3.74 -19.84
CA ARG A 308 -6.81 -3.95 -21.11
C ARG A 308 -5.37 -4.45 -20.96
N VAL A 309 -4.76 -4.28 -19.79
CA VAL A 309 -3.34 -4.61 -19.59
C VAL A 309 -3.10 -5.79 -18.66
N ILE A 310 -4.05 -6.08 -17.77
CA ILE A 310 -3.91 -7.16 -16.80
C ILE A 310 -3.92 -8.54 -17.48
N LEU A 311 -3.08 -9.45 -16.99
CA LEU A 311 -3.07 -10.85 -17.42
C LEU A 311 -3.81 -11.68 -16.37
N THR A 312 -5.00 -12.17 -16.71
CA THR A 312 -5.89 -12.88 -15.78
C THR A 312 -5.61 -14.38 -15.71
N GLU A 313 -5.14 -14.97 -16.82
CA GLU A 313 -4.81 -16.40 -16.87
C GLU A 313 -3.37 -16.65 -16.36
N PRO A 314 -3.10 -17.83 -15.79
CA PRO A 314 -1.74 -18.20 -15.39
C PRO A 314 -0.80 -18.27 -16.60
N PRO A 315 0.52 -18.03 -16.39
CA PRO A 315 1.50 -18.18 -17.47
C PRO A 315 1.58 -19.64 -17.92
N VAL A 316 1.84 -19.85 -19.21
CA VAL A 316 2.01 -21.16 -19.81
C VAL A 316 3.48 -21.43 -20.09
N GLN A 317 3.84 -22.72 -20.15
CA GLN A 317 5.17 -23.11 -20.63
C GLN A 317 5.33 -22.74 -22.11
N ALA A 318 6.55 -22.40 -22.48
CA ALA A 318 6.90 -22.10 -23.87
C ALA A 318 6.77 -23.37 -24.72
N TRP A 319 5.60 -23.61 -25.30
CA TRP A 319 5.28 -24.81 -26.09
C TRP A 319 6.04 -24.89 -27.43
N TRP A 320 6.71 -23.80 -27.81
CA TRP A 320 7.50 -23.67 -29.05
C TRP A 320 8.99 -23.98 -28.87
N THR A 321 9.47 -24.37 -27.68
CA THR A 321 10.89 -24.72 -27.40
C THR A 321 11.13 -26.20 -27.26
#